data_66589a8547d1c2853d09f9201fab9e16
#
_entry.id   66589a8547d1c2853d09f9201fab9e16
#
_cell.length_a   1.000
_cell.length_b   1.000
_cell.length_c   1.000
_cell.angle_alpha   90.00
_cell.angle_beta   90.00
_cell.angle_gamma   90.00
#
_symmetry.space_group_name_H-M   'P 1'
#
loop_
_entity.id
_entity.type
_entity.pdbx_description
1 polymer ?
#
loop_
_entity_poly.entity_id
_entity_poly.type
_entity_poly.pdbx_seq_one_letter_code
_entity_poly.pdbx_strand_id
1 'polypeptide(L)'
;MTLACAPLFAASAPARPNQVPAAVTQQEINKAVAGRVFEEIFNQGKFQVADEIYAPDFVNHGLRKDHSLQEDQAAVHWEKQALPDLKMTVVLMVAEGDLVTVAWTLRGTNTAAASPLPPTGVKLELRGITVWRIVDGRIREEWTEFDMLRIVRQCLDQLGWQLLGLLCAAAIFLWIVGKAIEMLWRRYATAKG
;
A
#
# COMPACT_ATOMS: atom_id res chain seq x y z
N MET A 1 8.86 28.56 -71.92
CA MET A 1 9.49 27.39 -71.21
C MET A 1 8.63 26.99 -70.04
N THR A 2 7.76 26.04 -70.25
CA THR A 2 6.76 25.56 -69.27
C THR A 2 7.31 24.26 -68.63
N LEU A 3 7.65 24.32 -67.35
CA LEU A 3 8.03 23.12 -66.56
C LEU A 3 6.77 22.38 -66.14
N ALA A 4 6.60 21.17 -66.63
CA ALA A 4 5.55 20.27 -66.20
C ALA A 4 6.01 19.59 -64.87
N CYS A 5 5.21 19.74 -63.83
CA CYS A 5 5.36 19.07 -62.53
C CYS A 5 4.69 17.69 -62.65
N ALA A 6 5.45 16.60 -62.53
CA ALA A 6 4.90 15.24 -62.50
C ALA A 6 4.41 14.90 -61.10
N PRO A 7 3.26 14.20 -60.93
CA PRO A 7 2.79 13.78 -59.59
C PRO A 7 3.63 12.60 -59.07
N LEU A 8 4.14 12.74 -57.81
CA LEU A 8 4.71 11.63 -57.04
C LEU A 8 3.60 10.62 -56.72
N PHE A 9 3.70 9.42 -57.23
CA PHE A 9 2.92 8.26 -56.81
C PHE A 9 3.35 7.89 -55.39
N ALA A 10 2.47 8.14 -54.39
CA ALA A 10 2.64 7.59 -53.07
C ALA A 10 2.40 6.08 -53.15
N ALA A 11 3.46 5.30 -52.99
CA ALA A 11 3.35 3.86 -52.82
C ALA A 11 2.69 3.55 -51.49
N SER A 12 1.47 2.97 -51.52
CA SER A 12 0.80 2.46 -50.32
C SER A 12 1.65 1.35 -49.71
N ALA A 13 2.01 1.51 -48.44
CA ALA A 13 2.71 0.48 -47.63
C ALA A 13 1.89 -0.82 -47.65
N PRO A 14 2.54 -2.00 -47.75
CA PRO A 14 1.82 -3.27 -47.70
C PRO A 14 1.10 -3.41 -46.36
N ALA A 15 -0.18 -3.82 -46.41
CA ALA A 15 -0.98 -4.15 -45.23
C ALA A 15 -0.24 -5.22 -44.42
N ARG A 16 -0.04 -4.99 -43.12
CA ARG A 16 0.52 -5.99 -42.21
C ARG A 16 -0.39 -7.23 -42.23
N PRO A 17 0.19 -8.44 -42.37
CA PRO A 17 -0.59 -9.66 -42.37
C PRO A 17 -1.36 -9.73 -41.04
N ASN A 18 -2.62 -10.18 -41.09
CA ASN A 18 -3.50 -10.44 -39.96
C ASN A 18 -2.69 -11.05 -38.80
N GLN A 19 -2.43 -10.27 -37.76
CA GLN A 19 -1.94 -10.85 -36.51
C GLN A 19 -3.12 -11.60 -35.90
N VAL A 20 -3.07 -12.94 -36.00
CA VAL A 20 -3.94 -13.82 -35.21
C VAL A 20 -3.73 -13.39 -33.75
N PRO A 21 -4.80 -13.13 -32.97
CA PRO A 21 -4.64 -12.82 -31.55
C PRO A 21 -3.78 -13.91 -30.90
N ALA A 22 -2.67 -13.50 -30.30
CA ALA A 22 -1.82 -14.46 -29.59
C ALA A 22 -2.68 -15.18 -28.54
N ALA A 23 -2.64 -16.50 -28.52
CA ALA A 23 -3.33 -17.26 -27.48
C ALA A 23 -2.85 -16.76 -26.12
N VAL A 24 -3.78 -16.52 -25.19
CA VAL A 24 -3.46 -16.10 -23.83
C VAL A 24 -2.55 -17.16 -23.21
N THR A 25 -1.39 -16.77 -22.77
CA THR A 25 -0.41 -17.70 -22.18
C THR A 25 -0.80 -18.05 -20.74
N GLN A 26 -0.33 -19.18 -20.24
CA GLN A 26 -0.56 -19.57 -18.84
C GLN A 26 0.00 -18.50 -17.88
N GLN A 27 1.08 -17.86 -18.22
CA GLN A 27 1.67 -16.76 -17.43
C GLN A 27 0.73 -15.55 -17.33
N GLU A 28 0.03 -15.18 -18.42
CA GLU A 28 -0.96 -14.10 -18.40
C GLU A 28 -2.18 -14.47 -17.55
N ILE A 29 -2.61 -15.74 -17.60
CA ILE A 29 -3.69 -16.25 -16.73
C ILE A 29 -3.25 -16.16 -15.27
N ASN A 30 -2.05 -16.62 -14.94
CA ASN A 30 -1.52 -16.59 -13.58
C ASN A 30 -1.37 -15.14 -13.06
N LYS A 31 -0.88 -14.21 -13.90
CA LYS A 31 -0.83 -12.78 -13.54
C LYS A 31 -2.24 -12.20 -13.29
N ALA A 32 -3.23 -12.60 -14.08
CA ALA A 32 -4.60 -12.15 -13.86
C ALA A 32 -5.14 -12.62 -12.51
N VAL A 33 -4.88 -13.88 -12.13
CA VAL A 33 -5.24 -14.41 -10.79
C VAL A 33 -4.55 -13.62 -9.69
N ALA A 34 -3.24 -13.40 -9.79
CA ALA A 34 -2.49 -12.58 -8.83
C ALA A 34 -3.01 -11.15 -8.74
N GLY A 35 -3.40 -10.54 -9.86
CA GLY A 35 -3.97 -9.20 -9.91
C GLY A 35 -5.29 -9.05 -9.14
N ARG A 36 -6.12 -10.11 -9.12
CA ARG A 36 -7.40 -10.15 -8.37
C ARG A 36 -7.19 -10.00 -6.86
N VAL A 37 -6.08 -10.51 -6.31
CA VAL A 37 -5.75 -10.34 -4.89
C VAL A 37 -5.65 -8.86 -4.55
N PHE A 38 -4.89 -8.08 -5.31
CA PHE A 38 -4.72 -6.65 -5.07
C PHE A 38 -6.01 -5.86 -5.34
N GLU A 39 -6.63 -6.11 -6.48
CA GLU A 39 -7.74 -5.27 -6.90
C GLU A 39 -9.05 -5.64 -6.19
N GLU A 40 -9.39 -6.92 -6.12
CA GLU A 40 -10.68 -7.33 -5.60
C GLU A 40 -10.65 -7.52 -4.07
N ILE A 41 -9.64 -8.23 -3.53
CA ILE A 41 -9.58 -8.49 -2.08
C ILE A 41 -9.12 -7.24 -1.32
N PHE A 42 -7.92 -6.71 -1.61
CA PHE A 42 -7.38 -5.58 -0.86
C PHE A 42 -8.07 -4.25 -1.17
N ASN A 43 -8.21 -3.90 -2.46
CA ASN A 43 -8.72 -2.58 -2.82
C ASN A 43 -10.24 -2.47 -2.71
N GLN A 44 -10.98 -3.51 -3.11
CA GLN A 44 -12.46 -3.49 -3.11
C GLN A 44 -13.06 -4.18 -1.88
N GLY A 45 -12.29 -4.93 -1.09
CA GLY A 45 -12.77 -5.63 0.10
C GLY A 45 -13.68 -6.82 -0.21
N LYS A 46 -13.55 -7.41 -1.40
CA LYS A 46 -14.32 -8.58 -1.84
C LYS A 46 -13.67 -9.87 -1.35
N PHE A 47 -13.72 -10.10 -0.04
CA PHE A 47 -13.01 -11.23 0.59
C PHE A 47 -13.45 -12.61 0.08
N GLN A 48 -14.72 -12.74 -0.32
CA GLN A 48 -15.25 -13.99 -0.90
C GLN A 48 -14.50 -14.44 -2.17
N VAL A 49 -13.80 -13.55 -2.84
CA VAL A 49 -12.95 -13.88 -4.01
C VAL A 49 -11.84 -14.85 -3.62
N ALA A 50 -11.41 -14.86 -2.36
CA ALA A 50 -10.41 -15.81 -1.89
C ALA A 50 -10.82 -17.27 -2.11
N ASP A 51 -12.10 -17.62 -1.91
CA ASP A 51 -12.60 -18.98 -2.12
C ASP A 51 -12.50 -19.43 -3.59
N GLU A 52 -12.46 -18.47 -4.52
CA GLU A 52 -12.34 -18.74 -5.95
C GLU A 52 -10.89 -18.94 -6.38
N ILE A 53 -9.98 -18.05 -5.88
CA ILE A 53 -8.63 -17.94 -6.42
C ILE A 53 -7.57 -18.64 -5.57
N TYR A 54 -7.85 -18.97 -4.31
CA TYR A 54 -6.93 -19.76 -3.49
C TYR A 54 -7.30 -21.25 -3.52
N ALA A 55 -6.30 -22.11 -3.41
CA ALA A 55 -6.51 -23.53 -3.25
C ALA A 55 -6.90 -23.88 -1.81
N PRO A 56 -7.71 -24.95 -1.58
CA PRO A 56 -8.06 -25.35 -0.22
C PRO A 56 -6.88 -25.77 0.65
N ASP A 57 -5.79 -26.22 0.01
CA ASP A 57 -4.52 -26.61 0.61
C ASP A 57 -3.47 -25.50 0.56
N PHE A 58 -3.89 -24.23 0.44
CA PHE A 58 -3.01 -23.06 0.42
C PHE A 58 -2.15 -22.96 1.67
N VAL A 59 -0.89 -22.55 1.45
CA VAL A 59 0.08 -22.29 2.50
C VAL A 59 0.76 -20.93 2.27
N ASN A 60 0.69 -20.04 3.25
CA ASN A 60 1.53 -18.85 3.31
C ASN A 60 2.75 -19.14 4.17
N HIS A 61 3.94 -19.09 3.57
CA HIS A 61 5.22 -19.35 4.23
C HIS A 61 5.68 -18.11 5.02
N GLY A 62 5.15 -17.96 6.23
CA GLY A 62 5.50 -16.84 7.10
C GLY A 62 6.86 -17.00 7.78
N LEU A 63 7.41 -15.89 8.28
CA LEU A 63 8.75 -15.83 8.91
C LEU A 63 8.97 -16.82 10.09
N ARG A 64 7.91 -17.17 10.82
CA ARG A 64 8.00 -18.01 12.02
C ARG A 64 7.27 -19.33 11.89
N LYS A 65 6.21 -19.36 11.12
CA LYS A 65 5.38 -20.54 10.87
C LYS A 65 4.62 -20.36 9.57
N ASP A 66 4.19 -21.47 9.02
CA ASP A 66 3.25 -21.45 7.90
C ASP A 66 1.84 -21.10 8.39
N HIS A 67 1.08 -20.41 7.54
CA HIS A 67 -0.28 -20.00 7.79
C HIS A 67 -1.23 -20.66 6.78
N SER A 68 -2.37 -21.08 7.25
CA SER A 68 -3.46 -21.57 6.42
C SER A 68 -4.18 -20.41 5.73
N LEU A 69 -5.01 -20.73 4.72
CA LEU A 69 -5.87 -19.73 4.06
C LEU A 69 -6.74 -18.96 5.06
N GLN A 70 -7.30 -19.64 6.07
CA GLN A 70 -8.14 -18.99 7.07
C GLN A 70 -7.35 -17.98 7.92
N GLU A 71 -6.13 -18.32 8.34
CA GLU A 71 -5.25 -17.41 9.10
C GLU A 71 -4.82 -16.22 8.24
N ASP A 72 -4.50 -16.47 6.97
CA ASP A 72 -4.12 -15.44 6.01
C ASP A 72 -5.26 -14.45 5.76
N GLN A 73 -6.46 -14.94 5.48
CA GLN A 73 -7.64 -14.10 5.28
C GLN A 73 -8.00 -13.31 6.55
N ALA A 74 -7.84 -13.89 7.73
CA ALA A 74 -8.03 -13.17 8.99
C ALA A 74 -7.03 -12.01 9.14
N ALA A 75 -5.78 -12.18 8.71
CA ALA A 75 -4.78 -11.11 8.70
C ALA A 75 -5.17 -9.98 7.73
N VAL A 76 -5.62 -10.31 6.52
CA VAL A 76 -6.10 -9.31 5.53
C VAL A 76 -7.31 -8.53 6.05
N HIS A 77 -8.25 -9.19 6.68
CA HIS A 77 -9.39 -8.54 7.35
C HIS A 77 -8.94 -7.55 8.42
N TRP A 78 -8.00 -7.99 9.26
CA TRP A 78 -7.43 -7.17 10.30
C TRP A 78 -6.70 -5.94 9.74
N GLU A 79 -5.89 -6.11 8.70
CA GLU A 79 -5.20 -5.01 8.01
C GLU A 79 -6.19 -3.97 7.46
N LYS A 80 -7.27 -4.43 6.86
CA LYS A 80 -8.33 -3.57 6.33
C LYS A 80 -9.07 -2.81 7.43
N GLN A 81 -9.24 -3.42 8.61
CA GLN A 81 -9.80 -2.76 9.78
C GLN A 81 -8.84 -1.73 10.37
N ALA A 82 -7.55 -2.07 10.44
CA ALA A 82 -6.52 -1.17 10.96
C ALA A 82 -6.29 0.07 10.07
N LEU A 83 -6.40 -0.11 8.76
CA LEU A 83 -6.21 0.89 7.72
C LEU A 83 -7.47 0.96 6.83
N PRO A 84 -8.54 1.66 7.24
CA PRO A 84 -9.81 1.66 6.49
C PRO A 84 -9.69 2.20 5.05
N ASP A 85 -8.74 3.10 4.82
CA ASP A 85 -8.40 3.67 3.50
C ASP A 85 -7.25 2.92 2.79
N LEU A 86 -6.97 1.67 3.22
CA LEU A 86 -5.93 0.85 2.63
C LEU A 86 -6.08 0.76 1.11
N LYS A 87 -4.99 1.07 0.42
CA LYS A 87 -4.84 0.94 -1.02
C LYS A 87 -3.54 0.22 -1.35
N MET A 88 -3.65 -0.86 -2.08
CA MET A 88 -2.50 -1.56 -2.67
C MET A 88 -2.32 -1.16 -4.13
N THR A 89 -1.07 -1.01 -4.54
CA THR A 89 -0.69 -0.69 -5.92
C THR A 89 0.39 -1.66 -6.37
N VAL A 90 0.14 -2.36 -7.45
CA VAL A 90 1.14 -3.18 -8.13
C VAL A 90 2.13 -2.26 -8.84
N VAL A 91 3.41 -2.41 -8.51
CA VAL A 91 4.51 -1.67 -9.14
C VAL A 91 5.10 -2.44 -10.31
N LEU A 92 5.28 -3.75 -10.13
CA LEU A 92 5.85 -4.66 -11.10
C LEU A 92 5.26 -6.04 -10.88
N MET A 93 4.97 -6.75 -11.95
CA MET A 93 4.53 -8.16 -11.92
C MET A 93 5.22 -8.93 -13.02
N VAL A 94 5.88 -10.02 -12.65
CA VAL A 94 6.53 -10.95 -13.58
C VAL A 94 6.05 -12.37 -13.31
N ALA A 95 6.00 -13.20 -14.31
CA ALA A 95 5.62 -14.60 -14.18
C ALA A 95 6.59 -15.48 -14.96
N GLU A 96 6.97 -16.61 -14.35
CA GLU A 96 7.78 -17.67 -14.97
C GLU A 96 7.26 -19.03 -14.49
N GLY A 97 6.85 -19.86 -15.44
CA GLY A 97 6.22 -21.14 -15.10
C GLY A 97 4.94 -20.95 -14.29
N ASP A 98 4.89 -21.56 -13.11
CA ASP A 98 3.81 -21.49 -12.15
C ASP A 98 3.98 -20.37 -11.09
N LEU A 99 5.11 -19.64 -11.14
CA LEU A 99 5.43 -18.58 -10.20
C LEU A 99 5.05 -17.21 -10.75
N VAL A 100 4.44 -16.39 -9.88
CA VAL A 100 4.16 -14.97 -10.12
C VAL A 100 4.77 -14.16 -8.99
N THR A 101 5.69 -13.27 -9.34
CA THR A 101 6.32 -12.34 -8.40
C THR A 101 5.73 -10.95 -8.61
N VAL A 102 5.33 -10.31 -7.54
CA VAL A 102 4.73 -8.98 -7.55
C VAL A 102 5.44 -8.08 -6.55
N ALA A 103 6.01 -6.99 -7.04
CA ALA A 103 6.42 -5.87 -6.19
C ALA A 103 5.23 -4.91 -6.03
N TRP A 104 4.93 -4.54 -4.81
CA TRP A 104 3.76 -3.74 -4.48
C TRP A 104 4.06 -2.64 -3.46
N THR A 105 3.16 -1.66 -3.40
CA THR A 105 3.12 -0.63 -2.37
C THR A 105 1.75 -0.62 -1.73
N LEU A 106 1.71 -0.67 -0.40
CA LEU A 106 0.53 -0.46 0.42
C LEU A 106 0.58 0.95 1.00
N ARG A 107 -0.54 1.67 0.95
CA ARG A 107 -0.74 2.94 1.65
C ARG A 107 -2.03 2.88 2.44
N GLY A 108 -2.04 3.54 3.59
CA GLY A 108 -3.23 3.66 4.42
C GLY A 108 -2.96 4.54 5.63
N THR A 109 -4.03 4.92 6.34
CA THR A 109 -3.94 5.76 7.54
C THR A 109 -4.30 4.93 8.77
N ASN A 110 -3.41 4.89 9.76
CA ASN A 110 -3.67 4.18 11.02
C ASN A 110 -4.67 4.96 11.87
N THR A 111 -5.96 4.74 11.64
CA THR A 111 -7.06 5.44 12.32
C THR A 111 -7.89 4.55 13.23
N ALA A 112 -7.73 3.22 13.12
CA ALA A 112 -8.58 2.29 13.84
C ALA A 112 -7.89 1.70 15.08
N ALA A 113 -8.69 1.46 16.14
CA ALA A 113 -8.25 0.83 17.38
C ALA A 113 -7.88 -0.66 17.21
N ALA A 114 -8.17 -1.26 16.06
CA ALA A 114 -7.82 -2.66 15.75
C ALA A 114 -6.32 -2.87 15.47
N SER A 115 -5.55 -1.81 15.27
CA SER A 115 -4.09 -1.90 15.10
C SER A 115 -3.41 -2.25 16.44
N PRO A 116 -2.32 -3.06 16.46
CA PRO A 116 -1.50 -3.24 17.65
C PRO A 116 -0.82 -1.94 18.09
N LEU A 117 -0.75 -0.95 17.19
CA LEU A 117 -0.35 0.40 17.48
C LEU A 117 -1.61 1.23 17.77
N PRO A 118 -1.57 2.15 18.74
CA PRO A 118 -2.70 3.05 18.98
C PRO A 118 -3.02 3.83 17.70
N PRO A 119 -4.29 4.26 17.50
CA PRO A 119 -4.68 5.04 16.33
C PRO A 119 -3.95 6.38 16.35
N THR A 120 -2.89 6.49 15.59
CA THR A 120 -2.01 7.66 15.55
C THR A 120 -2.39 8.68 14.49
N GLY A 121 -3.26 8.32 13.54
CA GLY A 121 -3.54 9.11 12.35
C GLY A 121 -2.38 9.15 11.35
N VAL A 122 -1.34 8.33 11.56
CA VAL A 122 -0.15 8.29 10.69
C VAL A 122 -0.52 7.67 9.36
N LYS A 123 -0.11 8.34 8.28
CA LYS A 123 -0.13 7.77 6.93
C LYS A 123 1.06 6.84 6.79
N LEU A 124 0.76 5.57 6.56
CA LEU A 124 1.74 4.51 6.38
C LEU A 124 1.98 4.25 4.89
N GLU A 125 3.23 4.05 4.53
CA GLU A 125 3.63 3.51 3.24
C GLU A 125 4.54 2.31 3.49
N LEU A 126 4.09 1.15 3.03
CA LEU A 126 4.82 -0.11 3.08
C LEU A 126 5.09 -0.59 1.66
N ARG A 127 6.25 -1.19 1.44
CA ARG A 127 6.62 -1.83 0.18
C ARG A 127 7.00 -3.27 0.48
N GLY A 128 6.59 -4.15 -0.41
CA GLY A 128 6.90 -5.55 -0.29
C GLY A 128 6.98 -6.25 -1.63
N ILE A 129 7.37 -7.49 -1.55
CA ILE A 129 7.41 -8.43 -2.67
C ILE A 129 6.69 -9.68 -2.21
N THR A 130 5.74 -10.14 -3.02
CA THR A 130 5.06 -11.41 -2.83
C THR A 130 5.38 -12.31 -4.02
N VAL A 131 5.70 -13.56 -3.75
CA VAL A 131 5.81 -14.62 -4.74
C VAL A 131 4.66 -15.60 -4.49
N TRP A 132 3.89 -15.88 -5.51
CA TRP A 132 2.85 -16.92 -5.49
C TRP A 132 3.19 -18.06 -6.42
N ARG A 133 2.91 -19.29 -5.97
CA ARG A 133 2.79 -20.45 -6.83
C ARG A 133 1.33 -20.63 -7.22
N ILE A 134 1.04 -20.58 -8.53
CA ILE A 134 -0.31 -20.65 -9.08
C ILE A 134 -0.41 -21.87 -9.97
N VAL A 135 -1.21 -22.85 -9.55
CA VAL A 135 -1.41 -24.13 -10.25
C VAL A 135 -2.91 -24.28 -10.51
N ASP A 136 -3.27 -24.65 -11.73
CA ASP A 136 -4.67 -24.84 -12.16
C ASP A 136 -5.55 -23.61 -11.89
N GLY A 137 -4.98 -22.40 -12.05
CA GLY A 137 -5.66 -21.13 -11.83
C GLY A 137 -5.93 -20.78 -10.36
N ARG A 138 -5.28 -21.47 -9.41
CA ARG A 138 -5.41 -21.24 -7.97
C ARG A 138 -4.05 -21.01 -7.31
N ILE A 139 -4.01 -20.08 -6.37
CA ILE A 139 -2.84 -19.81 -5.54
C ILE A 139 -2.71 -20.91 -4.50
N ARG A 140 -1.58 -21.63 -4.53
CA ARG A 140 -1.30 -22.72 -3.59
C ARG A 140 -0.30 -22.35 -2.51
N GLU A 141 0.70 -21.54 -2.87
CA GLU A 141 1.74 -21.14 -1.95
C GLU A 141 2.01 -19.65 -2.09
N GLU A 142 2.40 -19.04 -0.98
CA GLU A 142 2.76 -17.63 -0.89
C GLU A 142 4.03 -17.43 -0.05
N TRP A 143 4.90 -16.56 -0.52
CA TRP A 143 6.05 -16.00 0.22
C TRP A 143 5.96 -14.50 0.11
N THR A 144 5.86 -13.84 1.26
CA THR A 144 5.76 -12.38 1.30
C THR A 144 6.83 -11.78 2.20
N GLU A 145 7.61 -10.86 1.64
CA GLU A 145 8.62 -10.10 2.36
C GLU A 145 8.31 -8.60 2.29
N PHE A 146 8.40 -7.94 3.43
CA PHE A 146 8.23 -6.49 3.54
C PHE A 146 9.01 -5.89 4.70
N ASP A 147 9.29 -4.58 4.61
CA ASP A 147 10.08 -3.87 5.61
C ASP A 147 9.21 -3.39 6.79
N MET A 148 9.06 -4.26 7.80
CA MET A 148 8.33 -3.95 9.03
C MET A 148 8.97 -2.80 9.81
N LEU A 149 10.31 -2.67 9.79
CA LEU A 149 11.01 -1.58 10.50
C LEU A 149 10.64 -0.23 9.95
N ARG A 150 10.32 -0.14 8.66
CA ARG A 150 9.84 1.09 8.03
C ARG A 150 8.53 1.57 8.66
N ILE A 151 7.59 0.67 8.96
CA ILE A 151 6.33 1.02 9.64
C ILE A 151 6.63 1.58 11.03
N VAL A 152 7.43 0.85 11.82
CA VAL A 152 7.80 1.28 13.18
C VAL A 152 8.44 2.67 13.15
N ARG A 153 9.37 2.89 12.22
CA ARG A 153 10.05 4.19 12.06
C ARG A 153 9.08 5.31 11.70
N GLN A 154 8.17 5.09 10.75
CA GLN A 154 7.15 6.08 10.38
C GLN A 154 6.27 6.46 11.58
N CYS A 155 5.87 5.49 12.40
CA CYS A 155 5.10 5.74 13.61
C CYS A 155 5.90 6.53 14.65
N LEU A 156 7.16 6.18 14.89
CA LEU A 156 8.02 6.88 15.85
C LEU A 156 8.33 8.31 15.43
N ASP A 157 8.62 8.54 14.16
CA ASP A 157 8.88 9.87 13.62
C ASP A 157 7.66 10.79 13.84
N GLN A 158 6.46 10.29 13.54
CA GLN A 158 5.22 11.05 13.73
C GLN A 158 4.95 11.33 15.22
N LEU A 159 5.13 10.33 16.08
CA LEU A 159 4.95 10.49 17.53
C LEU A 159 5.95 11.51 18.11
N GLY A 160 7.19 11.50 17.64
CA GLY A 160 8.22 12.46 18.03
C GLY A 160 7.82 13.91 17.74
N TRP A 161 7.30 14.20 16.55
CA TRP A 161 6.81 15.53 16.20
C TRP A 161 5.61 15.97 17.03
N GLN A 162 4.68 15.06 17.35
CA GLN A 162 3.53 15.35 18.22
C GLN A 162 3.98 15.70 19.64
N LEU A 163 4.90 14.93 20.22
CA LEU A 163 5.46 15.18 21.54
C LEU A 163 6.21 16.52 21.58
N LEU A 164 7.01 16.81 20.56
CA LEU A 164 7.72 18.09 20.47
C LEU A 164 6.73 19.26 20.41
N GLY A 165 5.67 19.15 19.62
CA GLY A 165 4.60 20.15 19.54
C GLY A 165 3.92 20.40 20.89
N LEU A 166 3.62 19.35 21.64
CA LEU A 166 3.03 19.44 22.99
C LEU A 166 3.99 20.12 23.98
N LEU A 167 5.27 19.77 23.95
CA LEU A 167 6.28 20.39 24.82
C LEU A 167 6.44 21.87 24.50
N CYS A 168 6.48 22.25 23.23
CA CYS A 168 6.53 23.66 22.82
C CYS A 168 5.29 24.43 23.29
N ALA A 169 4.09 23.86 23.13
CA ALA A 169 2.85 24.46 23.58
C ALA A 169 2.83 24.65 25.10
N ALA A 170 3.28 23.64 25.87
CA ALA A 170 3.41 23.74 27.34
C ALA A 170 4.40 24.82 27.76
N ALA A 171 5.56 24.91 27.08
CA ALA A 171 6.56 25.95 27.36
C ALA A 171 6.01 27.36 27.10
N ILE A 172 5.30 27.56 25.98
CA ILE A 172 4.65 28.83 25.65
C ILE A 172 3.60 29.18 26.71
N PHE A 173 2.78 28.21 27.10
CA PHE A 173 1.75 28.42 28.14
C PHE A 173 2.37 28.87 29.47
N LEU A 174 3.41 28.16 29.94
CA LEU A 174 4.12 28.52 31.17
C LEU A 174 4.77 29.90 31.08
N TRP A 175 5.30 30.26 29.92
CA TRP A 175 5.86 31.61 29.69
C TRP A 175 4.79 32.69 29.78
N ILE A 176 3.58 32.48 29.17
CA ILE A 176 2.46 33.41 29.24
C ILE A 176 1.99 33.58 30.68
N VAL A 177 1.83 32.46 31.42
CA VAL A 177 1.42 32.47 32.84
C VAL A 177 2.44 33.23 33.69
N GLY A 178 3.74 32.98 33.49
CA GLY A 178 4.80 33.69 34.16
C GLY A 178 4.74 35.22 33.92
N LYS A 179 4.53 35.62 32.65
CA LYS A 179 4.35 37.07 32.34
C LYS A 179 3.11 37.68 32.93
N ALA A 180 2.02 36.95 32.99
CA ALA A 180 0.79 37.43 33.65
C ALA A 180 0.99 37.63 35.17
N ILE A 181 1.65 36.69 35.84
CA ILE A 181 1.99 36.79 37.27
C ILE A 181 2.92 37.99 37.50
N GLU A 182 3.98 38.16 36.69
CA GLU A 182 4.87 39.30 36.79
C GLU A 182 4.14 40.65 36.66
N MET A 183 3.20 40.73 35.70
CA MET A 183 2.37 41.91 35.48
C MET A 183 1.45 42.22 36.70
N LEU A 184 0.83 41.18 37.29
CA LEU A 184 -0.02 41.31 38.47
C LEU A 184 0.80 41.79 39.68
N TRP A 185 1.99 41.23 39.91
CA TRP A 185 2.89 41.64 40.96
C TRP A 185 3.34 43.10 40.82
N ARG A 186 3.69 43.56 39.62
CA ARG A 186 4.01 44.95 39.33
C ARG A 186 2.83 45.90 39.68
N ARG A 187 1.62 45.53 39.27
CA ARG A 187 0.43 46.34 39.60
C ARG A 187 0.13 46.37 41.10
N TYR A 188 0.31 45.27 41.79
CA TYR A 188 0.11 45.19 43.25
C TYR A 188 1.18 46.06 44.01
N ALA A 189 2.41 45.99 43.57
CA ALA A 189 3.51 46.80 44.18
C ALA A 189 3.28 48.31 43.99
N THR A 190 2.82 48.76 42.81
CA THR A 190 2.51 50.19 42.56
C THR A 190 1.22 50.68 43.27
N ALA A 191 0.34 49.82 43.68
CA ALA A 191 -0.89 50.20 44.41
C ALA A 191 -0.65 50.39 45.93
N LYS A 192 0.50 49.95 46.48
CA LYS A 192 0.86 50.02 47.89
C LYS A 192 1.89 51.11 48.24
N GLY A 193 2.49 51.76 47.26
CA GLY A 193 3.39 52.90 47.42
C GLY A 193 2.69 54.20 47.11
#